data_1bdf6aebbd3d4ff06851b2aea367c204
#
_entry.id   1bdf6aebbd3d4ff06851b2aea367c204
#
_cell.length_a   1.000
_cell.length_b   1.000
_cell.length_c   1.000
_cell.angle_alpha   90.00
_cell.angle_beta   90.00
_cell.angle_gamma   90.00
#
_symmetry.space_group_name_H-M   'P 1'
#
loop_
_entity.id
_entity.type
_entity.pdbx_description
1 polymer ?
#
loop_
_entity_poly.entity_id
_entity_poly.type
_entity_poly.pdbx_seq_one_letter_code
_entity_poly.pdbx_strand_id
1 'polypeptide(L)'
;MYVHSQRREEFDKLYVKTYLETSQKDFNKAIKIADSLYQFSSDPILKGRSLMLSATLYQQKGKFTKAVDYALSAEKVIDKTDNITWKTRIYGFLASQYRMLKLYDLSKKYADEAIESSKKITDTLASRQMVGLMMQEKAYFEIDRKNYKASIRYVKSSENLLKAVNKNHDFFTANNEQLLGLNYFHLQQYPLSLKHYEAALSQVKDQPETFLTGLIYNGISNVYLNTGRLKEAEYELNKARKIADETQFLQLKKEIYDTAERLYLAKKEINKVGEFKKKQDSVKAQLDIETGSFYNSSLKAAETKNTSAKRSGIIKNILIISVLALLLGFFIYFLYYQRAEKMTYRRFKAIIAELNRRAHDREKQEHKGENHLSGMINEDQTSLMTSLTENKLVKDLEKFEQTDIYLKNDISLSVLASYCKTNTKYLSYVIKHHKGMDFNNYINSLRINYIIEKLTHDPEYRKYKIATLAEECGFSSQNKFATVFKKITTISPSVFIKYLQDQPQNT
;
A
#
# COMPACT_ATOMS: atom_id res chain seq x y z
N MET A 1 15.85 -13.95 36.04
CA MET A 1 15.36 -15.29 35.64
C MET A 1 14.29 -15.81 36.62
N TYR A 2 14.51 -15.84 37.92
CA TYR A 2 13.58 -16.35 38.95
C TYR A 2 12.19 -15.69 38.96
N VAL A 3 12.10 -14.36 38.86
CA VAL A 3 10.82 -13.62 38.88
C VAL A 3 9.95 -13.88 37.62
N HIS A 4 10.57 -14.13 36.47
CA HIS A 4 9.85 -14.45 35.24
C HIS A 4 9.29 -15.88 35.27
N SER A 5 9.99 -16.82 35.88
CA SER A 5 9.56 -18.21 36.07
C SER A 5 8.35 -18.27 37.01
N GLN A 6 8.40 -17.56 38.12
CA GLN A 6 7.30 -17.51 39.11
C GLN A 6 6.00 -16.91 38.53
N ARG A 7 6.10 -15.80 37.76
CA ARG A 7 4.95 -15.21 37.06
C ARG A 7 4.32 -16.14 36.04
N ARG A 8 5.12 -16.95 35.35
CA ARG A 8 4.62 -17.92 34.38
C ARG A 8 3.89 -19.09 35.05
N GLU A 9 4.40 -19.58 36.16
CA GLU A 9 3.74 -20.63 36.93
C GLU A 9 2.40 -20.16 37.53
N GLU A 10 2.34 -18.95 38.05
CA GLU A 10 1.09 -18.33 38.52
C GLU A 10 0.07 -18.16 37.39
N PHE A 11 0.53 -17.72 36.22
CA PHE A 11 -0.32 -17.62 35.03
C PHE A 11 -0.89 -19.01 34.67
N ASP A 12 -0.04 -20.06 34.63
CA ASP A 12 -0.45 -21.40 34.24
C ASP A 12 -1.47 -21.98 35.23
N LYS A 13 -1.25 -21.80 36.52
CA LYS A 13 -2.21 -22.23 37.57
C LYS A 13 -3.56 -21.53 37.43
N LEU A 14 -3.53 -20.20 37.23
CA LEU A 14 -4.75 -19.42 37.10
C LEU A 14 -5.49 -19.73 35.80
N TYR A 15 -4.73 -19.90 34.68
CA TYR A 15 -5.27 -20.31 33.38
C TYR A 15 -6.04 -21.64 33.48
N VAL A 16 -5.37 -22.67 34.03
CA VAL A 16 -5.96 -24.01 34.15
C VAL A 16 -7.18 -24.00 35.08
N LYS A 17 -7.06 -23.35 36.24
CA LYS A 17 -8.20 -23.21 37.19
C LYS A 17 -9.37 -22.47 36.55
N THR A 18 -9.11 -21.42 35.77
CA THR A 18 -10.18 -20.66 35.11
C THR A 18 -10.88 -21.51 34.06
N TYR A 19 -10.11 -22.28 33.28
CA TYR A 19 -10.66 -23.16 32.24
C TYR A 19 -11.46 -24.32 32.80
N LEU A 20 -10.95 -25.04 33.85
CA LEU A 20 -11.53 -26.27 34.34
C LEU A 20 -12.61 -26.06 35.41
N GLU A 21 -12.44 -25.05 36.26
CA GLU A 21 -13.32 -24.89 37.45
C GLU A 21 -14.16 -23.62 37.37
N THR A 22 -13.51 -22.45 37.15
CA THR A 22 -14.25 -21.16 37.27
C THR A 22 -15.29 -21.04 36.18
N SER A 23 -14.98 -21.50 34.96
CA SER A 23 -15.89 -21.43 33.81
C SER A 23 -17.19 -22.21 34.02
N GLN A 24 -17.10 -23.29 34.76
CA GLN A 24 -18.27 -24.14 35.07
C GLN A 24 -19.19 -23.49 36.11
N LYS A 25 -18.64 -22.72 37.06
CA LYS A 25 -19.38 -22.11 38.19
C LYS A 25 -19.84 -20.69 37.86
N ASP A 26 -18.95 -19.87 37.26
CA ASP A 26 -19.20 -18.47 36.95
C ASP A 26 -18.47 -18.08 35.68
N PHE A 27 -19.20 -18.13 34.57
CA PHE A 27 -18.68 -17.76 33.25
C PHE A 27 -18.16 -16.30 33.19
N ASN A 28 -18.91 -15.37 33.81
CA ASN A 28 -18.53 -13.95 33.73
C ASN A 28 -17.25 -13.69 34.52
N LYS A 29 -17.04 -14.38 35.63
CA LYS A 29 -15.79 -14.34 36.39
C LYS A 29 -14.65 -14.94 35.59
N ALA A 30 -14.88 -16.07 34.92
CA ALA A 30 -13.87 -16.70 34.07
C ALA A 30 -13.41 -15.78 32.93
N ILE A 31 -14.31 -15.08 32.24
CA ILE A 31 -13.99 -14.08 31.22
C ILE A 31 -13.18 -12.93 31.81
N LYS A 32 -13.58 -12.37 32.95
CA LYS A 32 -12.83 -11.30 33.64
C LYS A 32 -11.38 -11.73 33.97
N ILE A 33 -11.20 -12.98 34.40
CA ILE A 33 -9.87 -13.53 34.68
C ILE A 33 -9.06 -13.65 33.39
N ALA A 34 -9.66 -14.15 32.30
CA ALA A 34 -8.97 -14.24 31.00
C ALA A 34 -8.55 -12.86 30.48
N ASP A 35 -9.40 -11.84 30.59
CA ASP A 35 -9.09 -10.45 30.25
C ASP A 35 -7.96 -9.89 31.14
N SER A 36 -7.98 -10.17 32.45
CA SER A 36 -6.93 -9.79 33.38
C SER A 36 -5.59 -10.43 33.01
N LEU A 37 -5.58 -11.72 32.70
CA LEU A 37 -4.39 -12.43 32.24
C LEU A 37 -3.81 -11.80 30.95
N TYR A 38 -4.66 -11.33 30.05
CA TYR A 38 -4.24 -10.61 28.85
C TYR A 38 -3.61 -9.26 29.18
N GLN A 39 -4.28 -8.47 30.02
CA GLN A 39 -3.83 -7.09 30.36
C GLN A 39 -2.51 -7.08 31.14
N PHE A 40 -2.34 -7.99 32.09
CA PHE A 40 -1.15 -8.04 32.94
C PHE A 40 0.03 -8.78 32.32
N SER A 41 -0.15 -9.45 31.17
CA SER A 41 0.96 -10.10 30.46
C SER A 41 1.69 -9.11 29.55
N SER A 42 3.01 -9.06 29.63
CA SER A 42 3.88 -8.37 28.67
C SER A 42 4.34 -9.31 27.54
N ASP A 43 4.39 -10.62 27.81
CA ASP A 43 4.81 -11.67 26.86
C ASP A 43 3.70 -11.89 25.79
N PRO A 44 4.02 -11.75 24.50
CA PRO A 44 3.06 -12.00 23.42
C PRO A 44 2.48 -13.43 23.44
N ILE A 45 3.27 -14.43 23.85
CA ILE A 45 2.80 -15.82 23.94
C ILE A 45 1.72 -15.95 25.03
N LEU A 46 1.95 -15.35 26.20
CA LEU A 46 0.95 -15.37 27.29
C LEU A 46 -0.30 -14.57 26.90
N LYS A 47 -0.14 -13.44 26.18
CA LYS A 47 -1.28 -12.71 25.62
C LYS A 47 -2.09 -13.57 24.63
N GLY A 48 -1.43 -14.23 23.70
CA GLY A 48 -2.08 -15.14 22.77
C GLY A 48 -2.83 -16.28 23.50
N ARG A 49 -2.23 -16.84 24.56
CA ARG A 49 -2.86 -17.86 25.41
C ARG A 49 -4.10 -17.33 26.12
N SER A 50 -4.06 -16.13 26.67
CA SER A 50 -5.22 -15.51 27.34
C SER A 50 -6.38 -15.30 26.36
N LEU A 51 -6.08 -14.84 25.13
CA LEU A 51 -7.10 -14.72 24.07
C LEU A 51 -7.69 -16.08 23.69
N MET A 52 -6.86 -17.13 23.63
CA MET A 52 -7.34 -18.50 23.39
C MET A 52 -8.19 -19.04 24.54
N LEU A 53 -7.88 -18.67 25.80
CA LEU A 53 -8.75 -18.98 26.92
C LEU A 53 -10.13 -18.33 26.71
N SER A 54 -10.21 -17.05 26.40
CA SER A 54 -11.46 -16.38 26.09
C SER A 54 -12.20 -17.03 24.92
N ALA A 55 -11.46 -17.38 23.83
CA ALA A 55 -12.03 -18.09 22.69
C ALA A 55 -12.72 -19.40 23.12
N THR A 56 -12.03 -20.20 23.94
CA THR A 56 -12.54 -21.49 24.39
C THR A 56 -13.73 -21.32 25.33
N LEU A 57 -13.70 -20.33 26.23
CA LEU A 57 -14.81 -20.01 27.09
C LEU A 57 -16.06 -19.60 26.30
N TYR A 58 -15.92 -18.76 25.28
CA TYR A 58 -17.04 -18.38 24.42
C TYR A 58 -17.54 -19.55 23.56
N GLN A 59 -16.66 -20.45 23.12
CA GLN A 59 -17.08 -21.71 22.49
C GLN A 59 -17.95 -22.55 23.38
N GLN A 60 -17.55 -22.77 24.65
CA GLN A 60 -18.35 -23.51 25.65
C GLN A 60 -19.74 -22.90 25.84
N LYS A 61 -19.88 -21.59 25.75
CA LYS A 61 -21.14 -20.87 25.83
C LYS A 61 -21.94 -20.87 24.52
N GLY A 62 -21.45 -21.51 23.47
CA GLY A 62 -22.09 -21.51 22.15
C GLY A 62 -22.02 -20.17 21.41
N LYS A 63 -21.17 -19.24 21.85
CA LYS A 63 -20.97 -17.92 21.24
C LYS A 63 -19.86 -18.00 20.19
N PHE A 64 -20.10 -18.71 19.10
CA PHE A 64 -19.10 -19.07 18.09
C PHE A 64 -18.46 -17.86 17.42
N THR A 65 -19.23 -16.81 17.14
CA THR A 65 -18.69 -15.55 16.56
C THR A 65 -17.59 -14.97 17.45
N LYS A 66 -17.86 -14.81 18.75
CA LYS A 66 -16.87 -14.31 19.70
C LYS A 66 -15.69 -15.25 19.86
N ALA A 67 -15.93 -16.57 19.85
CA ALA A 67 -14.85 -17.55 19.90
C ALA A 67 -13.89 -17.41 18.72
N VAL A 68 -14.40 -17.23 17.52
CA VAL A 68 -13.60 -16.98 16.32
C VAL A 68 -12.86 -15.64 16.41
N ASP A 69 -13.51 -14.56 16.81
CA ASP A 69 -12.90 -13.23 16.93
C ASP A 69 -11.71 -13.22 17.91
N TYR A 70 -11.86 -13.88 19.05
CA TYR A 70 -10.77 -14.03 20.02
C TYR A 70 -9.63 -14.91 19.48
N ALA A 71 -9.94 -15.99 18.76
CA ALA A 71 -8.95 -16.86 18.16
C ALA A 71 -8.16 -16.15 17.04
N LEU A 72 -8.84 -15.37 16.18
CA LEU A 72 -8.18 -14.54 15.16
C LEU A 72 -7.34 -13.41 15.79
N SER A 73 -7.76 -12.90 16.93
CA SER A 73 -6.97 -11.93 17.70
C SER A 73 -5.72 -12.58 18.30
N ALA A 74 -5.83 -13.83 18.77
CA ALA A 74 -4.69 -14.62 19.23
C ALA A 74 -3.72 -14.94 18.08
N GLU A 75 -4.22 -15.28 16.88
CA GLU A 75 -3.42 -15.50 15.68
C GLU A 75 -2.55 -14.28 15.38
N LYS A 76 -3.15 -13.06 15.33
CA LYS A 76 -2.41 -11.81 15.06
C LYS A 76 -1.29 -11.52 16.08
N VAL A 77 -1.47 -11.94 17.32
CA VAL A 77 -0.48 -11.76 18.39
C VAL A 77 0.64 -12.80 18.25
N ILE A 78 0.28 -14.06 18.03
CA ILE A 78 1.23 -15.17 17.90
C ILE A 78 2.01 -15.11 16.59
N ASP A 79 1.45 -14.59 15.51
CA ASP A 79 2.15 -14.40 14.23
C ASP A 79 3.36 -13.45 14.33
N LYS A 80 3.42 -12.63 15.38
CA LYS A 80 4.59 -11.78 15.70
C LYS A 80 5.68 -12.53 16.48
N THR A 81 5.50 -13.81 16.71
CA THR A 81 6.41 -14.69 17.46
C THR A 81 6.76 -15.90 16.62
N ASP A 82 7.86 -16.57 16.96
CA ASP A 82 8.27 -17.84 16.32
C ASP A 82 7.61 -19.07 16.97
N ASN A 83 6.53 -18.87 17.73
CA ASN A 83 5.90 -19.96 18.47
C ASN A 83 4.94 -20.79 17.60
N ILE A 84 5.52 -21.71 16.86
CA ILE A 84 4.80 -22.62 15.96
C ILE A 84 3.74 -23.45 16.69
N THR A 85 4.02 -23.91 17.92
CA THR A 85 3.09 -24.73 18.70
C THR A 85 1.76 -24.01 18.96
N TRP A 86 1.80 -22.75 19.41
CA TRP A 86 0.59 -21.99 19.63
C TRP A 86 -0.11 -21.60 18.34
N LYS A 87 0.65 -21.29 17.29
CA LYS A 87 0.07 -21.05 15.96
C LYS A 87 -0.74 -22.27 15.48
N THR A 88 -0.16 -23.45 15.58
CA THR A 88 -0.84 -24.72 15.22
C THR A 88 -2.09 -24.97 16.04
N ARG A 89 -2.06 -24.71 17.35
CA ARG A 89 -3.24 -24.83 18.24
C ARG A 89 -4.37 -23.89 17.84
N ILE A 90 -4.04 -22.64 17.48
CA ILE A 90 -5.01 -21.66 17.03
C ILE A 90 -5.66 -22.10 15.71
N TYR A 91 -4.87 -22.60 14.77
CA TYR A 91 -5.39 -23.11 13.50
C TYR A 91 -6.33 -24.30 13.72
N GLY A 92 -5.96 -25.24 14.58
CA GLY A 92 -6.81 -26.37 14.94
C GLY A 92 -8.13 -25.94 15.58
N PHE A 93 -8.08 -24.95 16.48
CA PHE A 93 -9.28 -24.37 17.07
C PHE A 93 -10.17 -23.69 16.03
N LEU A 94 -9.61 -22.86 15.13
CA LEU A 94 -10.36 -22.20 14.06
C LEU A 94 -10.99 -23.22 13.10
N ALA A 95 -10.28 -24.28 12.76
CA ALA A 95 -10.81 -25.38 11.94
C ALA A 95 -12.09 -25.94 12.56
N SER A 96 -12.08 -26.25 13.87
CA SER A 96 -13.22 -26.75 14.62
C SER A 96 -14.37 -25.74 14.64
N GLN A 97 -14.11 -24.45 14.94
CA GLN A 97 -15.15 -23.44 14.99
C GLN A 97 -15.82 -23.22 13.63
N TYR A 98 -15.04 -23.14 12.55
CA TYR A 98 -15.59 -22.98 11.21
C TYR A 98 -16.42 -24.19 10.77
N ARG A 99 -16.07 -25.42 11.18
CA ARG A 99 -16.89 -26.60 10.94
C ARG A 99 -18.24 -26.49 11.66
N MET A 100 -18.21 -26.09 12.94
CA MET A 100 -19.44 -25.90 13.74
C MET A 100 -20.37 -24.84 13.14
N LEU A 101 -19.80 -23.81 12.50
CA LEU A 101 -20.50 -22.79 11.74
C LEU A 101 -20.89 -23.25 10.30
N LYS A 102 -20.59 -24.50 9.93
CA LYS A 102 -20.80 -25.08 8.59
C LYS A 102 -20.05 -24.36 7.48
N LEU A 103 -18.97 -23.65 7.80
CA LEU A 103 -18.05 -23.00 6.88
C LEU A 103 -16.93 -23.98 6.48
N TYR A 104 -17.32 -25.00 5.74
CA TYR A 104 -16.48 -26.17 5.49
C TYR A 104 -15.18 -25.86 4.75
N ASP A 105 -15.17 -24.91 3.82
CA ASP A 105 -13.95 -24.51 3.09
C ASP A 105 -12.93 -23.86 4.02
N LEU A 106 -13.37 -22.97 4.91
CA LEU A 106 -12.51 -22.37 5.92
C LEU A 106 -12.03 -23.39 6.95
N SER A 107 -12.92 -24.29 7.40
CA SER A 107 -12.55 -25.38 8.29
C SER A 107 -11.44 -26.25 7.68
N LYS A 108 -11.60 -26.65 6.43
CA LYS A 108 -10.59 -27.45 5.72
C LYS A 108 -9.28 -26.69 5.59
N LYS A 109 -9.32 -25.44 5.17
CA LYS A 109 -8.12 -24.59 5.05
C LYS A 109 -7.33 -24.54 6.36
N TYR A 110 -7.99 -24.19 7.47
CA TYR A 110 -7.31 -24.10 8.76
C TYR A 110 -6.84 -25.47 9.31
N ALA A 111 -7.57 -26.55 9.01
CA ALA A 111 -7.11 -27.90 9.37
C ALA A 111 -5.83 -28.28 8.58
N ASP A 112 -5.77 -27.98 7.31
CA ASP A 112 -4.60 -28.24 6.49
C ASP A 112 -3.41 -27.35 6.92
N GLU A 113 -3.64 -26.08 7.23
CA GLU A 113 -2.63 -25.16 7.80
C GLU A 113 -2.12 -25.66 9.16
N ALA A 114 -2.99 -26.20 10.03
CA ALA A 114 -2.58 -26.80 11.31
C ALA A 114 -1.69 -28.03 11.09
N ILE A 115 -2.02 -28.89 10.13
CA ILE A 115 -1.21 -30.06 9.80
C ILE A 115 0.16 -29.63 9.27
N GLU A 116 0.22 -28.70 8.32
CA GLU A 116 1.50 -28.23 7.76
C GLU A 116 2.35 -27.50 8.82
N SER A 117 1.72 -26.70 9.67
CA SER A 117 2.41 -26.03 10.77
C SER A 117 2.95 -27.03 11.80
N SER A 118 2.20 -28.10 12.09
CA SER A 118 2.62 -29.13 13.04
C SER A 118 3.91 -29.85 12.65
N LYS A 119 4.19 -29.98 11.36
CA LYS A 119 5.43 -30.58 10.84
C LYS A 119 6.69 -29.79 11.24
N LYS A 120 6.52 -28.50 11.57
CA LYS A 120 7.61 -27.61 12.01
C LYS A 120 7.82 -27.63 13.53
N ILE A 121 6.98 -28.34 14.28
CA ILE A 121 7.13 -28.48 15.73
C ILE A 121 8.27 -29.47 15.99
N THR A 122 9.27 -29.00 16.73
CA THR A 122 10.46 -29.84 17.08
C THR A 122 10.13 -30.99 18.00
N ASP A 123 9.18 -30.82 18.92
CA ASP A 123 8.64 -31.89 19.75
C ASP A 123 7.75 -32.81 18.89
N THR A 124 8.29 -33.99 18.59
CA THR A 124 7.60 -34.97 17.76
C THR A 124 6.32 -35.51 18.38
N LEU A 125 6.20 -35.57 19.70
CA LEU A 125 4.98 -35.99 20.40
C LEU A 125 3.91 -34.94 20.29
N ALA A 126 4.24 -33.66 20.53
CA ALA A 126 3.33 -32.53 20.33
C ALA A 126 2.87 -32.43 18.87
N SER A 127 3.75 -32.61 17.90
CA SER A 127 3.43 -32.68 16.48
C SER A 127 2.42 -33.77 16.16
N ARG A 128 2.68 -35.02 16.59
CA ARG A 128 1.77 -36.14 16.39
C ARG A 128 0.40 -35.91 17.05
N GLN A 129 0.39 -35.33 18.25
CA GLN A 129 -0.85 -34.97 18.94
C GLN A 129 -1.69 -33.98 18.10
N MET A 130 -1.08 -32.92 17.57
CA MET A 130 -1.78 -31.93 16.73
C MET A 130 -2.34 -32.57 15.46
N VAL A 131 -1.55 -33.37 14.76
CA VAL A 131 -2.03 -34.09 13.57
C VAL A 131 -3.16 -35.06 13.94
N GLY A 132 -3.04 -35.80 15.04
CA GLY A 132 -4.09 -36.70 15.54
C GLY A 132 -5.42 -35.97 15.77
N LEU A 133 -5.39 -34.79 16.41
CA LEU A 133 -6.57 -33.95 16.62
C LEU A 133 -7.15 -33.45 15.29
N MET A 134 -6.32 -33.08 14.32
CA MET A 134 -6.80 -32.67 12.99
C MET A 134 -7.43 -33.84 12.22
N MET A 135 -6.96 -35.08 12.46
CA MET A 135 -7.66 -36.26 11.92
C MET A 135 -9.04 -36.44 12.53
N GLN A 136 -9.23 -36.15 13.83
CA GLN A 136 -10.56 -36.12 14.45
C GLN A 136 -11.46 -35.06 13.79
N GLU A 137 -10.96 -33.85 13.55
CA GLU A 137 -11.73 -32.80 12.86
C GLU A 137 -12.13 -33.22 11.43
N LYS A 138 -11.21 -33.86 10.70
CA LYS A 138 -11.53 -34.43 9.38
C LYS A 138 -12.56 -35.55 9.48
N ALA A 139 -12.55 -36.34 10.53
CA ALA A 139 -13.56 -37.36 10.78
C ALA A 139 -14.95 -36.73 11.02
N TYR A 140 -15.05 -35.70 11.83
CA TYR A 140 -16.29 -34.93 12.01
C TYR A 140 -16.80 -34.33 10.72
N PHE A 141 -15.92 -33.77 9.90
CA PHE A 141 -16.26 -33.24 8.58
C PHE A 141 -16.90 -34.30 7.67
N GLU A 142 -16.34 -35.52 7.66
CA GLU A 142 -16.90 -36.61 6.88
C GLU A 142 -18.22 -37.13 7.44
N ILE A 143 -18.44 -37.08 8.77
CA ILE A 143 -19.74 -37.37 9.39
C ILE A 143 -20.80 -36.38 8.91
N ASP A 144 -20.49 -35.09 8.91
CA ASP A 144 -21.40 -34.04 8.44
C ASP A 144 -21.81 -34.27 6.97
N ARG A 145 -20.92 -34.88 6.17
CA ARG A 145 -21.18 -35.30 4.78
C ARG A 145 -21.79 -36.69 4.65
N LYS A 146 -22.09 -37.36 5.74
CA LYS A 146 -22.60 -38.74 5.80
C LYS A 146 -21.66 -39.77 5.17
N ASN A 147 -20.35 -39.46 5.09
CA ASN A 147 -19.32 -40.38 4.58
C ASN A 147 -18.64 -41.15 5.72
N TYR A 148 -19.40 -42.00 6.37
CA TYR A 148 -18.99 -42.68 7.59
C TYR A 148 -17.77 -43.59 7.41
N LYS A 149 -17.61 -44.23 6.23
CA LYS A 149 -16.42 -45.04 5.94
C LYS A 149 -15.14 -44.22 5.85
N ALA A 150 -15.19 -43.01 5.28
CA ALA A 150 -14.05 -42.10 5.26
C ALA A 150 -13.76 -41.56 6.67
N SER A 151 -14.77 -41.22 7.44
CA SER A 151 -14.65 -40.83 8.83
C SER A 151 -13.91 -41.87 9.65
N ILE A 152 -14.30 -43.16 9.58
CA ILE A 152 -13.62 -44.26 10.27
C ILE A 152 -12.13 -44.31 9.89
N ARG A 153 -11.75 -44.10 8.64
CA ARG A 153 -10.33 -44.05 8.22
C ARG A 153 -9.57 -42.94 8.92
N TYR A 154 -10.16 -41.77 9.02
CA TYR A 154 -9.57 -40.62 9.72
C TYR A 154 -9.44 -40.88 11.22
N VAL A 155 -10.47 -41.47 11.86
CA VAL A 155 -10.40 -41.83 13.30
C VAL A 155 -9.28 -42.86 13.56
N LYS A 156 -9.14 -43.90 12.71
CA LYS A 156 -8.05 -44.86 12.83
C LYS A 156 -6.66 -44.21 12.65
N SER A 157 -6.54 -43.24 11.74
CA SER A 157 -5.31 -42.44 11.58
C SER A 157 -5.02 -41.63 12.84
N SER A 158 -6.04 -40.99 13.42
CA SER A 158 -5.91 -40.29 14.70
C SER A 158 -5.46 -41.23 15.83
N GLU A 159 -6.10 -42.40 15.95
CA GLU A 159 -5.77 -43.40 16.94
C GLU A 159 -4.30 -43.82 16.89
N ASN A 160 -3.79 -44.14 15.70
CA ASN A 160 -2.37 -44.53 15.50
C ASN A 160 -1.40 -43.40 15.91
N LEU A 161 -1.74 -42.15 15.66
CA LEU A 161 -0.94 -40.98 16.03
C LEU A 161 -0.94 -40.75 17.55
N LEU A 162 -2.13 -40.83 18.17
CA LEU A 162 -2.33 -40.55 19.59
C LEU A 162 -1.86 -41.67 20.52
N LYS A 163 -1.84 -42.94 20.10
CA LYS A 163 -1.26 -44.06 20.86
C LYS A 163 0.22 -43.86 21.21
N ALA A 164 0.96 -43.15 20.36
CA ALA A 164 2.37 -42.84 20.60
C ALA A 164 2.58 -41.68 21.58
N VAL A 165 1.53 -40.90 21.84
CA VAL A 165 1.55 -39.71 22.69
C VAL A 165 1.03 -40.08 24.06
N ASN A 166 1.90 -40.36 24.95
CA ASN A 166 1.83 -40.89 26.31
C ASN A 166 0.59 -40.59 27.21
N LYS A 167 0.40 -41.46 28.09
CA LYS A 167 -0.26 -41.73 29.41
C LYS A 167 -1.37 -40.84 30.02
N ASN A 168 -1.65 -39.61 29.56
CA ASN A 168 -2.67 -38.76 30.13
C ASN A 168 -3.65 -38.20 29.07
N HIS A 169 -3.87 -38.95 27.99
CA HIS A 169 -4.72 -38.51 26.88
C HIS A 169 -6.04 -39.30 26.75
N ASP A 170 -6.53 -39.78 27.86
CA ASP A 170 -7.78 -40.57 27.93
C ASP A 170 -8.95 -39.82 27.25
N PHE A 171 -8.97 -38.51 27.37
CA PHE A 171 -9.98 -37.68 26.69
C PHE A 171 -9.93 -37.78 25.16
N PHE A 172 -8.72 -37.75 24.56
CA PHE A 172 -8.58 -37.78 23.10
C PHE A 172 -8.83 -39.16 22.53
N THR A 173 -8.42 -40.20 23.26
CA THR A 173 -8.70 -41.59 22.91
C THR A 173 -10.17 -41.92 23.10
N ALA A 174 -10.82 -41.44 24.19
CA ALA A 174 -12.26 -41.55 24.38
C ALA A 174 -13.03 -40.85 23.25
N ASN A 175 -12.57 -39.71 22.76
CA ASN A 175 -13.20 -39.04 21.63
C ASN A 175 -13.08 -39.87 20.32
N ASN A 176 -11.93 -40.57 20.07
CA ASN A 176 -11.82 -41.50 18.95
C ASN A 176 -12.86 -42.64 19.06
N GLU A 177 -12.95 -43.25 20.22
CA GLU A 177 -13.94 -44.32 20.50
C GLU A 177 -15.38 -43.81 20.33
N GLN A 178 -15.70 -42.61 20.84
CA GLN A 178 -17.00 -41.98 20.66
C GLN A 178 -17.31 -41.75 19.16
N LEU A 179 -16.32 -41.28 18.35
CA LEU A 179 -16.49 -41.11 16.92
C LEU A 179 -16.70 -42.44 16.20
N LEU A 180 -15.99 -43.52 16.58
CA LEU A 180 -16.23 -44.85 16.05
C LEU A 180 -17.65 -45.31 16.39
N GLY A 181 -18.06 -45.17 17.66
CA GLY A 181 -19.42 -45.44 18.07
C GLY A 181 -20.47 -44.74 17.22
N LEU A 182 -20.31 -43.46 16.97
CA LEU A 182 -21.20 -42.65 16.13
C LEU A 182 -21.23 -43.12 14.67
N ASN A 183 -20.06 -43.40 14.09
CA ASN A 183 -19.98 -43.89 12.73
C ASN A 183 -20.64 -45.26 12.54
N TYR A 184 -20.38 -46.22 13.47
CA TYR A 184 -21.03 -47.55 13.44
C TYR A 184 -22.53 -47.46 13.71
N PHE A 185 -22.99 -46.51 14.53
CA PHE A 185 -24.42 -46.22 14.71
C PHE A 185 -25.10 -45.84 13.38
N HIS A 186 -24.50 -44.89 12.64
CA HIS A 186 -25.02 -44.46 11.35
C HIS A 186 -24.94 -45.56 10.27
N LEU A 187 -24.00 -46.48 10.39
CA LEU A 187 -23.90 -47.67 9.53
C LEU A 187 -24.84 -48.80 10.01
N GLN A 188 -25.68 -48.57 11.03
CA GLN A 188 -26.64 -49.53 11.64
C GLN A 188 -25.95 -50.77 12.22
N GLN A 189 -24.64 -50.69 12.51
CA GLN A 189 -23.87 -51.75 13.18
C GLN A 189 -23.92 -51.55 14.70
N TYR A 190 -25.13 -51.70 15.27
CA TYR A 190 -25.44 -51.36 16.67
C TYR A 190 -24.53 -52.07 17.70
N PRO A 191 -24.23 -53.38 17.59
CA PRO A 191 -23.33 -54.04 18.52
C PRO A 191 -21.91 -53.46 18.56
N LEU A 192 -21.35 -53.10 17.38
CA LEU A 192 -20.05 -52.43 17.32
C LEU A 192 -20.13 -50.99 17.84
N SER A 193 -21.20 -50.26 17.52
CA SER A 193 -21.45 -48.93 18.05
C SER A 193 -21.44 -48.94 19.57
N LEU A 194 -22.21 -49.85 20.21
CA LEU A 194 -22.26 -49.94 21.67
C LEU A 194 -20.90 -50.26 22.27
N LYS A 195 -20.18 -51.24 21.71
CA LYS A 195 -18.81 -51.61 22.13
C LYS A 195 -17.88 -50.39 22.17
N HIS A 196 -17.89 -49.57 21.12
CA HIS A 196 -17.05 -48.38 21.06
C HIS A 196 -17.47 -47.29 22.03
N TYR A 197 -18.77 -47.03 22.21
CA TYR A 197 -19.25 -46.11 23.25
C TYR A 197 -18.92 -46.55 24.66
N GLU A 198 -19.01 -47.84 24.97
CA GLU A 198 -18.60 -48.43 26.27
C GLU A 198 -17.11 -48.30 26.50
N ALA A 199 -16.31 -48.53 25.45
CA ALA A 199 -14.85 -48.30 25.48
C ALA A 199 -14.54 -46.81 25.77
N ALA A 200 -15.22 -45.87 25.09
CA ALA A 200 -15.10 -44.44 25.35
C ALA A 200 -15.42 -44.07 26.80
N LEU A 201 -16.53 -44.61 27.33
CA LEU A 201 -16.97 -44.36 28.71
C LEU A 201 -15.96 -44.87 29.71
N SER A 202 -15.38 -46.08 29.50
CA SER A 202 -14.39 -46.66 30.39
C SER A 202 -13.11 -45.81 30.51
N GLN A 203 -12.73 -45.09 29.46
CA GLN A 203 -11.56 -44.23 29.47
C GLN A 203 -11.75 -42.91 30.24
N VAL A 204 -12.99 -42.43 30.41
CA VAL A 204 -13.27 -41.19 31.10
C VAL A 204 -13.99 -41.37 32.47
N LYS A 205 -14.12 -42.61 32.95
CA LYS A 205 -14.89 -42.98 34.15
C LYS A 205 -14.40 -42.27 35.42
N ASP A 206 -13.07 -42.03 35.51
CA ASP A 206 -12.43 -41.43 36.69
C ASP A 206 -12.21 -39.93 36.53
N GLN A 207 -12.77 -39.33 35.45
CA GLN A 207 -12.67 -37.92 35.17
C GLN A 207 -14.00 -37.20 35.45
N PRO A 208 -13.98 -35.88 35.67
CA PRO A 208 -15.21 -35.10 35.75
C PRO A 208 -16.06 -35.25 34.49
N GLU A 209 -17.38 -35.35 34.67
CA GLU A 209 -18.32 -35.40 33.54
C GLU A 209 -18.19 -34.15 32.69
N THR A 210 -18.03 -34.36 31.36
CA THR A 210 -17.85 -33.30 30.37
C THR A 210 -18.88 -33.45 29.25
N PHE A 211 -18.83 -32.52 28.29
CA PHE A 211 -19.66 -32.62 27.07
C PHE A 211 -19.40 -33.95 26.31
N LEU A 212 -18.18 -34.49 26.35
CA LEU A 212 -17.86 -35.78 25.72
C LEU A 212 -18.61 -36.92 26.39
N THR A 213 -18.66 -36.93 27.73
CA THR A 213 -19.42 -37.90 28.51
C THR A 213 -20.92 -37.82 28.18
N GLY A 214 -21.42 -36.59 28.00
CA GLY A 214 -22.82 -36.36 27.56
C GLY A 214 -23.11 -36.90 26.17
N LEU A 215 -22.16 -36.73 25.22
CA LEU A 215 -22.27 -37.30 23.86
C LEU A 215 -22.22 -38.83 23.88
N ILE A 216 -21.39 -39.45 24.72
CA ILE A 216 -21.29 -40.91 24.86
C ILE A 216 -22.60 -41.48 25.39
N TYR A 217 -23.14 -40.95 26.49
CA TYR A 217 -24.41 -41.40 27.03
C TYR A 217 -25.55 -41.23 26.03
N ASN A 218 -25.58 -40.11 25.31
CA ASN A 218 -26.57 -39.88 24.25
C ASN A 218 -26.42 -40.89 23.09
N GLY A 219 -25.18 -41.22 22.72
CA GLY A 219 -24.91 -42.25 21.71
C GLY A 219 -25.38 -43.64 22.12
N ILE A 220 -25.12 -44.07 23.37
CA ILE A 220 -25.61 -45.33 23.94
C ILE A 220 -27.15 -45.32 23.96
N SER A 221 -27.79 -44.25 24.42
CA SER A 221 -29.23 -44.06 24.40
C SER A 221 -29.81 -44.25 22.98
N ASN A 222 -29.19 -43.65 21.99
CA ASN A 222 -29.59 -43.80 20.59
C ASN A 222 -29.52 -45.25 20.10
N VAL A 223 -28.47 -46.00 20.47
CA VAL A 223 -28.35 -47.43 20.14
C VAL A 223 -29.51 -48.22 20.76
N TYR A 224 -29.78 -48.01 22.06
CA TYR A 224 -30.89 -48.69 22.72
C TYR A 224 -32.22 -48.29 22.15
N LEU A 225 -32.46 -47.03 21.82
CA LEU A 225 -33.70 -46.56 21.19
C LEU A 225 -33.94 -47.28 19.84
N ASN A 226 -32.90 -47.39 18.98
CA ASN A 226 -33.03 -48.02 17.67
C ASN A 226 -33.08 -49.53 17.72
N THR A 227 -32.74 -50.15 18.86
CA THR A 227 -32.89 -51.59 19.11
C THR A 227 -34.13 -51.94 19.93
N GLY A 228 -35.03 -50.97 20.18
CA GLY A 228 -36.29 -51.17 20.91
C GLY A 228 -36.15 -51.27 22.43
N ARG A 229 -34.97 -51.08 22.99
CA ARG A 229 -34.67 -51.17 24.43
C ARG A 229 -34.99 -49.85 25.13
N LEU A 230 -36.27 -49.46 25.17
CA LEU A 230 -36.72 -48.11 25.55
C LEU A 230 -36.40 -47.74 27.02
N LYS A 231 -36.39 -48.71 27.95
CA LYS A 231 -36.03 -48.47 29.36
C LYS A 231 -34.57 -48.11 29.54
N GLU A 232 -33.69 -48.86 28.87
CA GLU A 232 -32.23 -48.60 28.88
C GLU A 232 -31.90 -47.34 28.15
N ALA A 233 -32.57 -47.04 27.03
CA ALA A 233 -32.44 -45.78 26.33
C ALA A 233 -32.77 -44.59 27.24
N GLU A 234 -33.86 -44.65 27.99
CA GLU A 234 -34.26 -43.56 28.93
C GLU A 234 -33.23 -43.40 30.06
N TYR A 235 -32.74 -44.51 30.61
CA TYR A 235 -31.72 -44.47 31.66
C TYR A 235 -30.46 -43.72 31.23
N GLU A 236 -29.90 -44.06 30.07
CA GLU A 236 -28.71 -43.42 29.57
C GLU A 236 -29.01 -41.97 29.11
N LEU A 237 -30.17 -41.71 28.53
CA LEU A 237 -30.60 -40.36 28.16
C LEU A 237 -30.69 -39.44 29.38
N ASN A 238 -31.17 -39.92 30.52
CA ASN A 238 -31.26 -39.11 31.72
C ASN A 238 -29.90 -38.69 32.27
N LYS A 239 -28.84 -39.52 32.13
CA LYS A 239 -27.48 -39.14 32.44
C LYS A 239 -27.00 -38.06 31.48
N ALA A 240 -27.19 -38.23 30.18
CA ALA A 240 -26.82 -37.24 29.16
C ALA A 240 -27.54 -35.89 29.41
N ARG A 241 -28.86 -35.93 29.77
CA ARG A 241 -29.64 -34.73 30.05
C ARG A 241 -29.14 -33.97 31.27
N LYS A 242 -28.77 -34.65 32.36
CA LYS A 242 -28.18 -34.01 33.54
C LYS A 242 -26.96 -33.16 33.13
N ILE A 243 -26.05 -33.72 32.35
CA ILE A 243 -24.88 -32.99 31.83
C ILE A 243 -25.29 -31.83 30.90
N ALA A 244 -26.29 -32.04 30.02
CA ALA A 244 -26.78 -30.98 29.12
C ALA A 244 -27.43 -29.83 29.88
N ASP A 245 -28.20 -30.10 30.93
CA ASP A 245 -28.89 -29.05 31.69
C ASP A 245 -27.88 -28.19 32.49
N GLU A 246 -26.82 -28.79 33.00
CA GLU A 246 -25.74 -28.09 33.72
C GLU A 246 -24.75 -27.30 32.81
N THR A 247 -24.67 -27.65 31.53
CA THR A 247 -23.77 -26.98 30.58
C THR A 247 -24.44 -25.85 29.79
N GLN A 248 -23.62 -24.93 29.26
CA GLN A 248 -24.04 -23.91 28.27
C GLN A 248 -23.87 -24.37 26.83
N PHE A 249 -23.42 -25.61 26.58
CA PHE A 249 -23.03 -26.09 25.24
C PHE A 249 -24.27 -26.43 24.39
N LEU A 250 -24.69 -25.48 23.57
CA LEU A 250 -25.94 -25.55 22.80
C LEU A 250 -26.01 -26.76 21.85
N GLN A 251 -24.88 -27.15 21.24
CA GLN A 251 -24.87 -28.28 20.31
C GLN A 251 -25.18 -29.60 21.04
N LEU A 252 -24.60 -29.82 22.23
CA LEU A 252 -24.91 -30.98 23.06
C LEU A 252 -26.38 -31.01 23.45
N LYS A 253 -26.93 -29.86 23.90
CA LYS A 253 -28.37 -29.73 24.23
C LYS A 253 -29.25 -30.13 23.07
N LYS A 254 -28.92 -29.61 21.85
CA LYS A 254 -29.70 -29.91 20.65
C LYS A 254 -29.74 -31.40 20.35
N GLU A 255 -28.59 -32.10 20.40
CA GLU A 255 -28.51 -33.53 20.11
C GLU A 255 -29.26 -34.37 21.16
N ILE A 256 -29.15 -34.03 22.44
CA ILE A 256 -29.83 -34.74 23.53
C ILE A 256 -31.33 -34.50 23.50
N TYR A 257 -31.78 -33.28 23.21
CA TYR A 257 -33.23 -33.01 23.13
C TYR A 257 -33.85 -33.65 21.88
N ASP A 258 -33.12 -33.79 20.78
CA ASP A 258 -33.52 -34.57 19.60
C ASP A 258 -33.73 -36.06 19.97
N THR A 259 -32.79 -36.64 20.71
CA THR A 259 -32.92 -38.03 21.18
C THR A 259 -34.08 -38.18 22.16
N ALA A 260 -34.31 -37.21 23.04
CA ALA A 260 -35.42 -37.21 23.97
C ALA A 260 -36.76 -37.16 23.24
N GLU A 261 -36.93 -36.27 22.25
CA GLU A 261 -38.15 -36.19 21.45
C GLU A 261 -38.46 -37.54 20.80
N ARG A 262 -37.48 -38.20 20.16
CA ARG A 262 -37.63 -39.49 19.50
C ARG A 262 -37.94 -40.62 20.49
N LEU A 263 -37.31 -40.65 21.65
CA LEU A 263 -37.54 -41.64 22.67
C LEU A 263 -38.97 -41.54 23.22
N TYR A 264 -39.43 -40.34 23.61
CA TYR A 264 -40.76 -40.16 24.15
C TYR A 264 -41.88 -40.34 23.11
N LEU A 265 -41.57 -40.07 21.83
CA LEU A 265 -42.44 -40.45 20.73
C LEU A 265 -42.60 -41.98 20.63
N ALA A 266 -41.52 -42.76 20.71
CA ALA A 266 -41.51 -44.21 20.71
C ALA A 266 -42.28 -44.77 21.93
N LYS A 267 -42.21 -44.09 23.10
CA LYS A 267 -42.98 -44.44 24.31
C LYS A 267 -44.40 -43.96 24.28
N LYS A 268 -44.82 -43.19 23.26
CA LYS A 268 -46.16 -42.56 23.15
C LYS A 268 -46.49 -41.55 24.27
N GLU A 269 -45.47 -40.94 24.86
CA GLU A 269 -45.59 -39.91 25.92
C GLU A 269 -45.70 -38.50 25.31
N ILE A 270 -46.83 -38.17 24.69
CA ILE A 270 -47.01 -36.95 23.85
C ILE A 270 -46.69 -35.64 24.59
N ASN A 271 -47.03 -35.52 25.88
CA ASN A 271 -46.72 -34.32 26.66
C ASN A 271 -45.20 -34.06 26.72
N LYS A 272 -44.38 -35.09 26.90
CA LYS A 272 -42.92 -34.98 26.91
C LYS A 272 -42.36 -34.70 25.51
N VAL A 273 -42.97 -35.28 24.47
CA VAL A 273 -42.61 -34.93 23.09
C VAL A 273 -42.72 -33.43 22.86
N GLY A 274 -43.88 -32.82 23.25
CA GLY A 274 -44.09 -31.38 23.11
C GLY A 274 -43.08 -30.55 23.92
N GLU A 275 -42.75 -30.99 25.15
CA GLU A 275 -41.74 -30.33 25.98
C GLU A 275 -40.36 -30.32 25.31
N PHE A 276 -39.85 -31.47 24.88
CA PHE A 276 -38.52 -31.59 24.29
C PHE A 276 -38.44 -30.95 22.92
N LYS A 277 -39.49 -31.00 22.13
CA LYS A 277 -39.61 -30.24 20.86
C LYS A 277 -39.43 -28.74 21.11
N LYS A 278 -40.14 -28.17 22.06
CA LYS A 278 -40.00 -26.75 22.42
C LYS A 278 -38.58 -26.40 22.87
N LYS A 279 -37.94 -27.25 23.71
CA LYS A 279 -36.52 -27.06 24.11
C LYS A 279 -35.58 -27.11 22.93
N GLN A 280 -35.74 -28.08 22.02
CA GLN A 280 -34.95 -28.22 20.81
C GLN A 280 -35.10 -27.00 19.91
N ASP A 281 -36.34 -26.53 19.64
CA ASP A 281 -36.59 -25.37 18.79
C ASP A 281 -35.95 -24.10 19.39
N SER A 282 -36.01 -23.92 20.70
CA SER A 282 -35.32 -22.80 21.38
C SER A 282 -33.80 -22.83 21.21
N VAL A 283 -33.18 -24.00 21.37
CA VAL A 283 -31.73 -24.16 21.17
C VAL A 283 -31.35 -23.95 19.72
N LYS A 284 -32.16 -24.49 18.80
CA LYS A 284 -31.94 -24.30 17.35
C LYS A 284 -31.99 -22.82 16.96
N ALA A 285 -33.00 -22.08 17.43
CA ALA A 285 -33.11 -20.65 17.20
C ALA A 285 -31.87 -19.88 17.70
N GLN A 286 -31.34 -20.24 18.88
CA GLN A 286 -30.12 -19.63 19.39
C GLN A 286 -28.91 -19.92 18.51
N LEU A 287 -28.74 -21.15 18.02
CA LEU A 287 -27.66 -21.52 17.10
C LEU A 287 -27.79 -20.82 15.76
N ASP A 288 -29.00 -20.69 15.23
CA ASP A 288 -29.25 -20.00 13.96
C ASP A 288 -28.96 -18.50 14.08
N ILE A 289 -29.29 -17.86 15.21
CA ILE A 289 -28.93 -16.47 15.51
C ILE A 289 -27.39 -16.30 15.55
N GLU A 290 -26.67 -17.19 16.24
CA GLU A 290 -25.20 -17.14 16.32
C GLU A 290 -24.56 -17.32 14.94
N THR A 291 -25.05 -18.28 14.16
CA THR A 291 -24.56 -18.54 12.81
C THR A 291 -24.85 -17.34 11.89
N GLY A 292 -26.08 -16.81 11.94
CA GLY A 292 -26.49 -15.63 11.17
C GLY A 292 -25.68 -14.38 11.53
N SER A 293 -25.42 -14.16 12.84
CA SER A 293 -24.59 -13.04 13.29
C SER A 293 -23.14 -13.14 12.78
N PHE A 294 -22.59 -14.36 12.75
CA PHE A 294 -21.26 -14.61 12.20
C PHE A 294 -21.20 -14.28 10.68
N TYR A 295 -22.17 -14.79 9.90
CA TYR A 295 -22.23 -14.50 8.48
C TYR A 295 -22.32 -12.99 8.19
N ASN A 296 -23.21 -12.30 8.91
CA ASN A 296 -23.39 -10.85 8.74
C ASN A 296 -22.12 -10.06 9.11
N SER A 297 -21.45 -10.42 10.22
CA SER A 297 -20.19 -9.79 10.61
C SER A 297 -19.07 -10.06 9.63
N SER A 298 -18.98 -11.29 9.12
CA SER A 298 -17.97 -11.70 8.13
C SER A 298 -18.18 -11.02 6.77
N LEU A 299 -19.43 -10.91 6.30
CA LEU A 299 -19.76 -10.16 5.09
C LEU A 299 -19.40 -8.68 5.25
N LYS A 300 -19.77 -8.05 6.35
CA LYS A 300 -19.43 -6.66 6.64
C LYS A 300 -17.91 -6.43 6.69
N ALA A 301 -17.17 -7.36 7.29
CA ALA A 301 -15.69 -7.31 7.29
C ALA A 301 -15.10 -7.48 5.90
N ALA A 302 -15.66 -8.38 5.08
CA ALA A 302 -15.23 -8.57 3.69
C ALA A 302 -15.53 -7.33 2.82
N GLU A 303 -16.71 -6.72 2.98
CA GLU A 303 -17.09 -5.48 2.29
C GLU A 303 -16.19 -4.31 2.68
N THR A 304 -15.90 -4.13 3.98
CA THR A 304 -14.98 -3.08 4.44
C THR A 304 -13.56 -3.28 3.92
N LYS A 305 -13.08 -4.53 3.89
CA LYS A 305 -11.77 -4.86 3.33
C LYS A 305 -11.71 -4.60 1.81
N ASN A 306 -12.78 -4.96 1.09
CA ASN A 306 -12.89 -4.74 -0.36
C ASN A 306 -12.97 -3.25 -0.70
N THR A 307 -13.75 -2.47 0.06
CA THR A 307 -13.85 -1.01 -0.12
C THR A 307 -12.53 -0.31 0.21
N SER A 308 -11.83 -0.73 1.28
CA SER A 308 -10.51 -0.19 1.62
C SER A 308 -9.46 -0.53 0.58
N ALA A 309 -9.47 -1.76 0.04
CA ALA A 309 -8.57 -2.19 -1.04
C ALA A 309 -8.83 -1.41 -2.34
N LYS A 310 -10.10 -1.22 -2.73
CA LYS A 310 -10.49 -0.39 -3.87
C LYS A 310 -10.04 1.06 -3.69
N ARG A 311 -10.26 1.65 -2.49
CA ARG A 311 -9.84 3.01 -2.18
C ARG A 311 -8.32 3.18 -2.23
N SER A 312 -7.56 2.22 -1.71
CA SER A 312 -6.10 2.18 -1.80
C SER A 312 -5.62 2.07 -3.25
N GLY A 313 -6.29 1.26 -4.09
CA GLY A 313 -6.01 1.14 -5.52
C GLY A 313 -6.25 2.46 -6.27
N ILE A 314 -7.36 3.14 -6.00
CA ILE A 314 -7.68 4.45 -6.60
C ILE A 314 -6.62 5.49 -6.22
N ILE A 315 -6.23 5.57 -4.94
CA ILE A 315 -5.18 6.51 -4.47
C ILE A 315 -3.85 6.23 -5.17
N LYS A 316 -3.44 4.97 -5.29
CA LYS A 316 -2.21 4.60 -6.03
C LYS A 316 -2.27 5.02 -7.50
N ASN A 317 -3.39 4.81 -8.17
CA ASN A 317 -3.57 5.21 -9.56
C ASN A 317 -3.53 6.74 -9.73
N ILE A 318 -4.16 7.50 -8.83
CA ILE A 318 -4.08 8.97 -8.82
C ILE A 318 -2.64 9.44 -8.64
N LEU A 319 -1.88 8.83 -7.71
CA LEU A 319 -0.47 9.14 -7.51
C LEU A 319 0.37 8.87 -8.77
N ILE A 320 0.17 7.73 -9.41
CA ILE A 320 0.88 7.38 -10.66
C ILE A 320 0.56 8.41 -11.76
N ILE A 321 -0.72 8.74 -11.95
CA ILE A 321 -1.16 9.72 -12.96
C ILE A 321 -0.56 11.11 -12.67
N SER A 322 -0.52 11.54 -11.40
CA SER A 322 0.06 12.83 -11.02
C SER A 322 1.57 12.90 -11.29
N VAL A 323 2.31 11.82 -11.02
CA VAL A 323 3.75 11.73 -11.34
C VAL A 323 3.96 11.76 -12.85
N LEU A 324 3.17 11.03 -13.64
CA LEU A 324 3.25 11.07 -15.10
C LEU A 324 2.95 12.44 -15.68
N ALA A 325 1.96 13.16 -15.12
CA ALA A 325 1.64 14.53 -15.52
C ALA A 325 2.80 15.51 -15.23
N LEU A 326 3.46 15.38 -14.07
CA LEU A 326 4.64 16.17 -13.73
C LEU A 326 5.82 15.89 -14.68
N LEU A 327 6.07 14.61 -14.99
CA LEU A 327 7.12 14.24 -15.93
C LEU A 327 6.84 14.78 -17.34
N LEU A 328 5.60 14.72 -17.79
CA LEU A 328 5.17 15.30 -19.06
C LEU A 328 5.35 16.81 -19.07
N GLY A 329 4.96 17.51 -18.02
CA GLY A 329 5.17 18.94 -17.86
C GLY A 329 6.65 19.32 -17.90
N PHE A 330 7.50 18.57 -17.20
CA PHE A 330 8.94 18.74 -17.22
C PHE A 330 9.52 18.50 -18.62
N PHE A 331 9.06 17.48 -19.33
CA PHE A 331 9.49 17.17 -20.69
C PHE A 331 9.11 18.28 -21.68
N ILE A 332 7.88 18.81 -21.59
CA ILE A 332 7.43 19.94 -22.41
C ILE A 332 8.29 21.18 -22.12
N TYR A 333 8.55 21.48 -20.84
CA TYR A 333 9.43 22.57 -20.43
C TYR A 333 10.85 22.40 -20.97
N PHE A 334 11.39 21.20 -20.93
CA PHE A 334 12.71 20.87 -21.47
C PHE A 334 12.78 21.10 -22.98
N LEU A 335 11.76 20.67 -23.73
CA LEU A 335 11.69 20.92 -25.17
C LEU A 335 11.59 22.41 -25.50
N TYR A 336 10.81 23.16 -24.72
CA TYR A 336 10.69 24.60 -24.86
C TYR A 336 12.04 25.28 -24.61
N TYR A 337 12.74 24.89 -23.55
CA TYR A 337 14.06 25.42 -23.22
C TYR A 337 15.09 25.16 -24.34
N GLN A 338 15.14 23.95 -24.84
CA GLN A 338 16.04 23.61 -25.97
C GLN A 338 15.74 24.42 -27.22
N ARG A 339 14.47 24.65 -27.54
CA ARG A 339 14.08 25.48 -28.69
C ARG A 339 14.52 26.93 -28.51
N ALA A 340 14.29 27.49 -27.32
CA ALA A 340 14.72 28.85 -27.01
C ALA A 340 16.24 29.03 -27.15
N GLU A 341 17.02 28.10 -26.65
CA GLU A 341 18.49 28.12 -26.77
C GLU A 341 18.93 28.03 -28.23
N LYS A 342 18.37 27.11 -29.01
CA LYS A 342 18.69 27.01 -30.46
C LYS A 342 18.35 28.29 -31.23
N MET A 343 17.23 28.95 -30.88
CA MET A 343 16.87 30.23 -31.53
C MET A 343 17.84 31.35 -31.17
N THR A 344 18.28 31.43 -29.92
CA THR A 344 19.25 32.42 -29.46
C THR A 344 20.62 32.20 -30.14
N TYR A 345 21.05 30.95 -30.27
CA TYR A 345 22.29 30.61 -30.98
C TYR A 345 22.23 30.91 -32.48
N ARG A 346 21.09 30.69 -33.15
CA ARG A 346 20.88 31.07 -34.54
C ARG A 346 21.03 32.59 -34.78
N ARG A 347 20.46 33.38 -33.85
CA ARG A 347 20.57 34.85 -33.89
C ARG A 347 22.01 35.30 -33.71
N PHE A 348 22.74 34.70 -32.78
CA PHE A 348 24.18 34.95 -32.62
C PHE A 348 24.94 34.69 -33.90
N LYS A 349 24.75 33.53 -34.55
CA LYS A 349 25.39 33.22 -35.83
C LYS A 349 25.07 34.24 -36.95
N ALA A 350 23.84 34.71 -37.01
CA ALA A 350 23.42 35.71 -37.98
C ALA A 350 24.17 37.05 -37.78
N ILE A 351 24.36 37.48 -36.52
CA ILE A 351 25.12 38.69 -36.20
C ILE A 351 26.59 38.55 -36.64
N ILE A 352 27.25 37.43 -36.34
CA ILE A 352 28.62 37.18 -36.74
C ILE A 352 28.76 37.11 -38.26
N ALA A 353 27.82 36.45 -38.93
CA ALA A 353 27.84 36.41 -40.43
C ALA A 353 27.68 37.81 -41.04
N GLU A 354 26.81 38.67 -40.48
CA GLU A 354 26.62 40.02 -40.97
C GLU A 354 27.90 40.89 -40.75
N LEU A 355 28.58 40.73 -39.59
CA LEU A 355 29.85 41.41 -39.35
C LEU A 355 30.93 40.98 -40.32
N ASN A 356 31.09 39.67 -40.54
CA ASN A 356 32.08 39.16 -41.50
C ASN A 356 31.79 39.63 -42.91
N ARG A 357 30.50 39.72 -43.30
CA ARG A 357 30.10 40.29 -44.59
C ARG A 357 30.52 41.76 -44.71
N ARG A 358 30.24 42.58 -43.70
CA ARG A 358 30.63 44.00 -43.68
C ARG A 358 32.12 44.20 -43.71
N ALA A 359 32.89 43.35 -43.00
CA ALA A 359 34.36 43.37 -43.08
C ALA A 359 34.84 43.06 -44.49
N HIS A 360 34.28 42.03 -45.13
CA HIS A 360 34.66 41.67 -46.51
C HIS A 360 34.26 42.73 -47.55
N ASP A 361 33.11 43.38 -47.37
CA ASP A 361 32.62 44.46 -48.22
C ASP A 361 33.53 45.68 -48.06
N ARG A 362 34.08 45.99 -46.87
CA ARG A 362 35.10 47.05 -46.65
C ARG A 362 36.42 46.75 -47.34
N GLU A 363 36.96 45.55 -47.23
CA GLU A 363 38.16 45.11 -47.91
C GLU A 363 38.03 45.24 -49.45
N LYS A 364 36.86 44.90 -50.01
CA LYS A 364 36.56 45.06 -51.44
C LYS A 364 36.44 46.51 -51.88
N GLN A 365 36.00 47.43 -51.00
CA GLN A 365 35.97 48.86 -51.34
C GLN A 365 37.31 49.51 -51.23
N GLU A 366 38.18 49.10 -50.32
CA GLU A 366 39.61 49.57 -50.28
C GLU A 366 40.43 49.16 -51.51
N HIS A 367 40.06 48.00 -52.11
CA HIS A 367 40.69 47.55 -53.36
C HIS A 367 40.05 48.10 -54.62
N LYS A 368 38.94 48.88 -54.56
CA LYS A 368 38.32 49.58 -55.66
C LYS A 368 38.32 51.08 -55.41
N GLY A 369 39.55 51.60 -55.26
CA GLY A 369 39.78 53.04 -55.45
C GLY A 369 39.50 53.40 -56.87
N GLU A 370 38.72 54.47 -57.11
CA GLU A 370 38.49 55.18 -58.36
C GLU A 370 37.65 54.50 -59.44
N ASN A 371 36.48 54.91 -59.56
CA ASN A 371 35.69 55.32 -60.74
C ASN A 371 34.20 54.94 -60.56
N HIS A 372 33.34 55.88 -60.36
CA HIS A 372 32.29 56.27 -61.26
C HIS A 372 31.35 57.30 -60.58
N LEU A 373 31.49 58.54 -61.00
CA LEU A 373 30.40 59.51 -60.93
C LEU A 373 29.58 59.31 -62.19
N SER A 374 28.33 59.00 -62.09
CA SER A 374 27.24 59.49 -62.92
C SER A 374 25.93 58.75 -62.67
N GLY A 375 24.92 59.53 -62.51
CA GLY A 375 23.58 59.04 -62.92
C GLY A 375 22.44 59.15 -61.93
N MET A 376 21.67 60.17 -62.15
CA MET A 376 20.27 60.36 -62.03
C MET A 376 19.75 61.05 -60.77
N ILE A 377 19.49 62.29 -60.96
CA ILE A 377 18.69 63.26 -60.24
C ILE A 377 17.23 62.82 -60.40
N ASN A 378 16.51 62.55 -59.29
CA ASN A 378 15.10 62.73 -59.18
C ASN A 378 14.87 63.77 -58.06
N GLU A 379 14.49 64.96 -58.47
CA GLU A 379 14.03 66.04 -57.63
C GLU A 379 12.65 65.64 -57.07
N ASP A 380 12.60 65.30 -55.78
CA ASP A 380 11.36 65.31 -55.01
C ASP A 380 11.42 66.51 -54.07
N GLN A 381 10.45 67.47 -54.26
CA GLN A 381 10.39 68.82 -53.66
C GLN A 381 9.98 68.76 -52.18
N THR A 382 10.87 68.33 -51.31
CA THR A 382 10.76 68.57 -49.82
C THR A 382 12.15 68.43 -49.12
N SER A 383 13.23 68.71 -49.80
CA SER A 383 14.52 68.65 -49.13
C SER A 383 14.80 69.94 -48.35
N LEU A 384 15.15 69.79 -47.04
CA LEU A 384 15.55 70.90 -46.17
C LEU A 384 16.87 71.58 -46.61
N MET A 385 17.61 71.00 -47.58
CA MET A 385 18.91 71.47 -48.07
C MET A 385 19.17 71.03 -49.52
N THR A 386 20.15 71.59 -50.12
CA THR A 386 20.56 71.18 -51.48
C THR A 386 21.23 69.77 -51.50
N SER A 387 21.00 69.00 -52.53
CA SER A 387 21.54 67.64 -52.66
C SER A 387 23.08 67.58 -52.50
N LEU A 388 23.81 68.65 -52.95
CA LEU A 388 25.24 68.76 -52.74
C LEU A 388 25.66 68.89 -51.29
N THR A 389 24.87 69.60 -50.46
CA THR A 389 25.10 69.73 -49.00
C THR A 389 24.74 68.42 -48.25
N GLU A 390 23.70 67.79 -48.70
CA GLU A 390 23.28 66.48 -48.13
C GLU A 390 24.34 65.38 -48.37
N ASN A 391 24.81 65.24 -49.58
CA ASN A 391 25.86 64.30 -49.95
C ASN A 391 27.20 64.60 -49.23
N LYS A 392 27.53 65.88 -49.01
CA LYS A 392 28.71 66.26 -48.23
C LYS A 392 28.57 65.82 -46.79
N LEU A 393 27.38 66.06 -46.18
CA LEU A 393 27.11 65.64 -44.77
C LEU A 393 27.10 64.12 -44.59
N VAL A 394 26.65 63.33 -45.59
CA VAL A 394 26.72 61.85 -45.58
C VAL A 394 28.18 61.40 -45.55
N LYS A 395 29.06 62.03 -46.44
CA LYS A 395 30.49 61.70 -46.41
C LYS A 395 31.20 62.10 -45.11
N ASP A 396 30.78 63.23 -44.50
CA ASP A 396 31.35 63.66 -43.22
C ASP A 396 30.90 62.73 -42.08
N LEU A 397 29.66 62.15 -42.11
CA LEU A 397 29.21 61.10 -41.24
C LEU A 397 30.00 59.80 -41.42
N GLU A 398 30.28 59.41 -42.69
CA GLU A 398 31.12 58.21 -42.99
C GLU A 398 32.52 58.38 -42.43
N LYS A 399 33.11 59.59 -42.52
CA LYS A 399 34.44 59.86 -41.92
C LYS A 399 34.35 59.80 -40.39
N PHE A 400 33.23 60.33 -39.77
CA PHE A 400 33.00 60.27 -38.34
C PHE A 400 32.89 58.82 -37.85
N GLU A 401 32.21 57.93 -38.57
CA GLU A 401 32.10 56.48 -38.25
C GLU A 401 33.46 55.77 -38.18
N GLN A 402 34.48 56.31 -38.84
CA GLN A 402 35.87 55.77 -38.81
C GLN A 402 36.68 56.32 -37.62
N THR A 403 36.17 57.24 -36.82
CA THR A 403 36.85 57.82 -35.66
C THR A 403 36.35 57.19 -34.37
N ASP A 404 37.10 57.32 -33.26
CA ASP A 404 36.70 56.94 -31.93
C ASP A 404 35.90 57.99 -31.17
N ILE A 405 35.50 59.08 -31.87
CA ILE A 405 34.79 60.23 -31.23
C ILE A 405 33.45 59.82 -30.66
N TYR A 406 32.74 58.87 -31.30
CA TYR A 406 31.44 58.39 -30.80
C TYR A 406 31.54 57.56 -29.49
N LEU A 407 32.72 57.13 -29.10
CA LEU A 407 33.00 56.41 -27.85
C LEU A 407 33.04 57.36 -26.64
N LYS A 408 33.19 58.68 -26.86
CA LYS A 408 33.24 59.64 -25.79
C LYS A 408 31.85 59.78 -25.08
N ASN A 409 31.87 59.84 -23.76
CA ASN A 409 30.63 59.90 -22.97
C ASN A 409 29.80 61.17 -23.19
N ASP A 410 30.46 62.26 -23.55
CA ASP A 410 29.89 63.61 -23.74
C ASP A 410 29.44 63.91 -25.19
N ILE A 411 29.52 62.90 -26.10
CA ILE A 411 29.05 63.04 -27.47
C ILE A 411 27.56 63.48 -27.54
N SER A 412 27.30 64.58 -28.18
CA SER A 412 25.96 65.15 -28.36
C SER A 412 25.73 65.52 -29.84
N LEU A 413 24.49 65.70 -30.20
CA LEU A 413 24.12 66.16 -31.55
C LEU A 413 24.83 67.46 -31.93
N SER A 414 25.03 68.39 -30.95
CA SER A 414 25.74 69.61 -31.12
C SER A 414 27.23 69.42 -31.43
N VAL A 415 27.87 68.49 -30.71
CA VAL A 415 29.29 68.13 -30.95
C VAL A 415 29.48 67.55 -32.34
N LEU A 416 28.59 66.61 -32.75
CA LEU A 416 28.65 66.02 -34.07
C LEU A 416 28.33 67.03 -35.17
N ALA A 417 27.40 67.98 -34.96
CA ALA A 417 27.09 69.07 -35.89
C ALA A 417 28.30 69.99 -36.08
N SER A 418 29.00 70.30 -35.00
CA SER A 418 30.25 71.09 -35.07
C SER A 418 31.36 70.34 -35.85
N TYR A 419 31.49 69.01 -35.65
CA TYR A 419 32.44 68.19 -36.40
C TYR A 419 32.14 68.22 -37.91
N CYS A 420 30.86 68.05 -38.30
CA CYS A 420 30.41 68.11 -39.68
C CYS A 420 30.26 69.53 -40.25
N LYS A 421 30.60 70.58 -39.45
CA LYS A 421 30.52 72.01 -39.85
C LYS A 421 29.15 72.38 -40.37
N THR A 422 28.09 71.94 -39.62
CA THR A 422 26.70 72.16 -39.95
C THR A 422 25.87 72.47 -38.69
N ASN A 423 24.57 72.70 -38.83
CA ASN A 423 23.68 72.88 -37.70
C ASN A 423 22.99 71.55 -37.31
N THR A 424 22.47 71.49 -36.07
CA THR A 424 21.86 70.27 -35.51
C THR A 424 20.58 69.85 -36.27
N LYS A 425 19.86 70.81 -36.91
CA LYS A 425 18.63 70.53 -37.66
C LYS A 425 18.94 69.75 -38.93
N TYR A 426 19.95 70.19 -39.69
CA TYR A 426 20.38 69.52 -40.90
C TYR A 426 20.99 68.18 -40.62
N LEU A 427 21.84 68.09 -39.62
CA LEU A 427 22.46 66.81 -39.22
C LEU A 427 21.42 65.79 -38.76
N SER A 428 20.45 66.22 -37.93
CA SER A 428 19.35 65.34 -37.47
C SER A 428 18.55 64.80 -38.66
N TYR A 429 18.25 65.67 -39.64
CA TYR A 429 17.55 65.25 -40.86
C TYR A 429 18.37 64.20 -41.64
N VAL A 430 19.63 64.46 -41.87
CA VAL A 430 20.52 63.53 -42.64
C VAL A 430 20.65 62.18 -41.92
N ILE A 431 20.86 62.17 -40.59
CA ILE A 431 20.93 60.91 -39.82
C ILE A 431 19.61 60.16 -39.95
N LYS A 432 18.45 60.86 -39.81
CA LYS A 432 17.15 60.20 -39.89
C LYS A 432 16.85 59.68 -41.28
N HIS A 433 17.23 60.43 -42.33
CA HIS A 433 16.96 60.07 -43.73
C HIS A 433 17.88 58.95 -44.24
N HIS A 434 19.17 59.06 -43.99
CA HIS A 434 20.16 58.12 -44.53
C HIS A 434 20.48 56.93 -43.62
N LYS A 435 20.33 57.08 -42.30
CA LYS A 435 20.58 55.99 -41.34
C LYS A 435 19.29 55.40 -40.74
N GLY A 436 18.11 55.99 -41.03
CA GLY A 436 16.81 55.48 -40.59
C GLY A 436 16.52 55.58 -39.07
N MET A 437 17.30 56.38 -38.34
CA MET A 437 17.21 56.45 -36.89
C MET A 437 17.52 57.82 -36.34
N ASP A 438 17.16 58.06 -35.07
CA ASP A 438 17.54 59.31 -34.38
C ASP A 438 19.03 59.28 -33.96
N PHE A 439 19.55 60.45 -33.56
CA PHE A 439 20.95 60.58 -33.12
C PHE A 439 21.34 59.64 -32.01
N ASN A 440 20.52 59.43 -30.99
CA ASN A 440 20.84 58.56 -29.89
C ASN A 440 20.94 57.08 -30.30
N ASN A 441 19.97 56.64 -31.10
CA ASN A 441 20.01 55.29 -31.67
C ASN A 441 21.21 55.09 -32.63
N TYR A 442 21.54 56.14 -33.40
CA TYR A 442 22.70 56.12 -34.30
C TYR A 442 24.00 55.99 -33.54
N ILE A 443 24.30 56.82 -32.54
CA ILE A 443 25.50 56.71 -31.69
C ILE A 443 25.53 55.36 -30.96
N ASN A 444 24.41 54.96 -30.39
CA ASN A 444 24.32 53.67 -29.70
C ASN A 444 24.62 52.48 -30.64
N SER A 445 24.14 52.55 -31.88
CA SER A 445 24.41 51.55 -32.90
C SER A 445 25.92 51.45 -33.21
N LEU A 446 26.59 52.59 -33.37
CA LEU A 446 28.04 52.62 -33.58
C LEU A 446 28.82 51.99 -32.39
N ARG A 447 28.48 52.40 -31.17
CA ARG A 447 29.06 51.90 -29.94
C ARG A 447 28.90 50.38 -29.78
N ILE A 448 27.69 49.87 -30.07
CA ILE A 448 27.46 48.43 -29.99
C ILE A 448 28.19 47.66 -31.08
N ASN A 449 28.24 48.17 -32.31
CA ASN A 449 28.97 47.56 -33.38
C ASN A 449 30.47 47.51 -33.03
N TYR A 450 31.07 48.60 -32.51
CA TYR A 450 32.45 48.62 -32.03
C TYR A 450 32.75 47.54 -31.02
N ILE A 451 31.92 47.42 -29.98
CA ILE A 451 32.19 46.43 -28.92
C ILE A 451 31.99 45.00 -29.43
N ILE A 452 31.05 44.75 -30.33
CA ILE A 452 30.87 43.44 -30.96
C ILE A 452 32.08 43.08 -31.79
N GLU A 453 32.64 44.01 -32.55
CA GLU A 453 33.85 43.84 -33.35
C GLU A 453 35.05 43.50 -32.45
N LYS A 454 35.27 44.28 -31.37
CA LYS A 454 36.29 43.98 -30.36
C LYS A 454 36.12 42.60 -29.73
N LEU A 455 34.93 42.27 -29.26
CA LEU A 455 34.63 40.96 -28.66
C LEU A 455 34.86 39.80 -29.65
N THR A 456 34.64 40.03 -30.94
CA THR A 456 34.81 39.00 -31.98
C THR A 456 36.26 38.77 -32.30
N HIS A 457 37.06 39.82 -32.46
CA HIS A 457 38.46 39.73 -32.96
C HIS A 457 39.50 39.75 -31.85
N ASP A 458 39.19 40.27 -30.67
CA ASP A 458 40.12 40.31 -29.53
C ASP A 458 39.61 39.46 -28.34
N PRO A 459 40.24 38.30 -28.12
CA PRO A 459 39.87 37.41 -26.97
C PRO A 459 40.02 38.05 -25.59
N GLU A 460 40.90 39.05 -25.42
CA GLU A 460 41.09 39.71 -24.13
C GLU A 460 39.84 40.50 -23.73
N TYR A 461 39.11 41.11 -24.67
CA TYR A 461 37.86 41.81 -24.40
C TYR A 461 36.77 40.89 -23.85
N ARG A 462 36.83 39.59 -24.16
CA ARG A 462 35.86 38.58 -23.61
C ARG A 462 36.07 38.33 -22.12
N LYS A 463 37.20 38.74 -21.53
CA LYS A 463 37.51 38.61 -20.13
C LYS A 463 37.05 39.81 -19.29
N TYR A 464 36.72 40.93 -19.92
CA TYR A 464 36.32 42.14 -19.21
C TYR A 464 34.94 41.99 -18.60
N LYS A 465 34.74 42.64 -17.44
CA LYS A 465 33.40 42.75 -16.82
C LYS A 465 32.50 43.59 -17.74
N ILE A 466 31.21 43.30 -17.73
CA ILE A 466 30.20 44.03 -18.52
C ILE A 466 30.24 45.55 -18.22
N ALA A 467 30.57 45.94 -16.99
CA ALA A 467 30.75 47.33 -16.60
C ALA A 467 31.92 47.99 -17.33
N THR A 468 33.06 47.30 -17.43
CA THR A 468 34.25 47.78 -18.17
C THR A 468 33.96 47.91 -19.65
N LEU A 469 33.28 46.92 -20.26
CA LEU A 469 32.86 46.99 -21.66
C LEU A 469 31.90 48.16 -21.94
N ALA A 470 31.02 48.46 -21.00
CA ALA A 470 30.13 49.60 -21.08
C ALA A 470 30.85 50.95 -21.07
N GLU A 471 31.86 51.06 -20.19
CA GLU A 471 32.68 52.23 -20.05
C GLU A 471 33.55 52.43 -21.29
N GLU A 472 34.21 51.38 -21.79
CA GLU A 472 35.04 51.35 -22.96
C GLU A 472 34.33 51.86 -24.23
N CYS A 473 33.05 51.52 -24.40
CA CYS A 473 32.22 52.00 -25.52
C CYS A 473 31.37 53.21 -25.22
N GLY A 474 31.68 53.97 -24.15
CA GLY A 474 31.10 55.27 -23.85
C GLY A 474 29.67 55.28 -23.28
N PHE A 475 29.21 54.17 -22.67
CA PHE A 475 27.92 54.18 -21.95
C PHE A 475 28.07 54.63 -20.50
N SER A 476 27.12 55.44 -20.03
CA SER A 476 27.10 56.00 -18.68
C SER A 476 26.82 54.94 -17.59
N SER A 477 26.36 53.75 -17.93
CA SER A 477 26.09 52.67 -16.97
C SER A 477 26.03 51.30 -17.66
N GLN A 478 26.42 50.25 -16.91
CA GLN A 478 26.29 48.87 -17.33
C GLN A 478 24.84 48.48 -17.74
N ASN A 479 23.86 48.95 -17.02
CA ASN A 479 22.45 48.63 -17.30
C ASN A 479 21.97 49.22 -18.62
N LYS A 480 22.38 50.48 -18.91
CA LYS A 480 22.07 51.13 -20.19
C LYS A 480 22.75 50.40 -21.36
N PHE A 481 24.00 50.07 -21.22
CA PHE A 481 24.74 49.23 -22.17
C PHE A 481 24.02 47.91 -22.45
N ALA A 482 23.77 47.11 -21.39
CA ALA A 482 23.14 45.80 -21.53
C ALA A 482 21.75 45.87 -22.20
N THR A 483 20.96 46.88 -21.87
CA THR A 483 19.63 47.12 -22.47
C THR A 483 19.76 47.46 -23.96
N VAL A 484 20.67 48.36 -24.33
CA VAL A 484 20.87 48.77 -25.71
C VAL A 484 21.50 47.65 -26.53
N PHE A 485 22.49 46.93 -25.96
CA PHE A 485 23.10 45.76 -26.59
C PHE A 485 22.04 44.71 -26.93
N LYS A 486 21.18 44.37 -25.94
CA LYS A 486 20.09 43.40 -26.15
C LYS A 486 19.03 43.91 -27.12
N LYS A 487 18.76 45.24 -27.16
CA LYS A 487 17.81 45.84 -28.11
C LYS A 487 18.34 45.68 -29.56
N ILE A 488 19.62 45.91 -29.79
CA ILE A 488 20.22 45.87 -31.11
C ILE A 488 20.52 44.42 -31.56
N THR A 489 21.06 43.60 -30.66
CA THR A 489 21.46 42.22 -30.97
C THR A 489 20.42 41.16 -30.65
N THR A 490 19.37 41.50 -29.91
CA THR A 490 18.36 40.56 -29.33
C THR A 490 18.94 39.57 -28.32
N ILE A 491 20.24 39.63 -28.00
CA ILE A 491 20.98 38.76 -27.11
C ILE A 491 21.64 39.59 -26.01
N SER A 492 21.69 39.12 -24.77
CA SER A 492 22.41 39.86 -23.73
C SER A 492 23.92 39.79 -23.93
N PRO A 493 24.70 40.81 -23.48
CA PRO A 493 26.15 40.82 -23.61
C PRO A 493 26.80 39.56 -23.04
N SER A 494 26.36 39.09 -21.87
CA SER A 494 26.90 37.90 -21.20
C SER A 494 26.69 36.63 -22.04
N VAL A 495 25.50 36.47 -22.65
CA VAL A 495 25.20 35.29 -23.50
C VAL A 495 25.99 35.39 -24.82
N PHE A 496 26.15 36.60 -25.37
CA PHE A 496 26.94 36.82 -26.56
C PHE A 496 28.42 36.44 -26.35
N ILE A 497 29.02 36.89 -25.23
CA ILE A 497 30.41 36.55 -24.85
C ILE A 497 30.54 35.04 -24.63
N LYS A 498 29.58 34.40 -23.93
CA LYS A 498 29.58 32.96 -23.75
C LYS A 498 29.63 32.20 -25.08
N TYR A 499 28.79 32.59 -26.04
CA TYR A 499 28.77 31.93 -27.35
C TYR A 499 30.08 32.15 -28.15
N LEU A 500 30.77 33.30 -27.96
CA LEU A 500 32.10 33.51 -28.56
C LEU A 500 33.19 32.66 -27.91
N GLN A 501 33.05 32.40 -26.58
CA GLN A 501 33.99 31.55 -25.85
C GLN A 501 33.78 30.06 -26.17
N ASP A 502 32.54 29.66 -26.42
CA ASP A 502 32.16 28.27 -26.74
C ASP A 502 32.48 27.90 -28.23
N GLN A 503 32.86 28.86 -29.06
CA GLN A 503 33.33 28.54 -30.44
C GLN A 503 34.76 27.97 -30.39
N PRO A 504 35.03 26.83 -31.06
CA PRO A 504 36.41 26.36 -31.21
C PRO A 504 37.21 27.45 -31.89
N GLN A 505 38.32 27.86 -31.28
CA GLN A 505 39.29 28.77 -31.91
C GLN A 505 39.81 28.07 -33.14
N ASN A 506 39.38 28.52 -34.32
CA ASN A 506 40.07 28.13 -35.54
C ASN A 506 41.45 28.84 -35.50
N THR A 507 42.47 28.08 -35.02
CA THR A 507 43.86 28.38 -35.22
C THR A 507 44.21 28.24 -36.68
#